data_43b60c87fcef33dfa78c17b06398de0e
#
_entry.id   43b60c87fcef33dfa78c17b06398de0e
#
_cell.length_a   1.000
_cell.length_b   1.000
_cell.length_c   1.000
_cell.angle_alpha   90.00
_cell.angle_beta   90.00
_cell.angle_gamma   90.00
#
_symmetry.space_group_name_H-M   'P 1'
#
loop_
_entity.id
_entity.type
_entity.pdbx_description
1 polymer ?
#
loop_
_entity_poly.entity_id
_entity_poly.type
_entity_poly.pdbx_seq_one_letter_code
_entity_poly.pdbx_strand_id
1 'polypeptide(L)' 'DRARALNDALLELEKGDTVAITYFTGNGYTCTHTTIVEVDPIYRRLRTEDGIIRFKDLWDVVCE' A
#
# COMPACT_ATOMS: atom_id res chain seq x y z
N ASP A 1 -10.24 7.82 12.36
CA ASP A 1 -9.74 8.55 11.21
C ASP A 1 -9.12 7.60 10.18
N ARG A 2 -9.57 7.73 8.94
CA ARG A 2 -9.15 6.85 7.86
C ARG A 2 -7.64 6.89 7.60
N ALA A 3 -7.06 8.09 7.58
CA ALA A 3 -5.63 8.25 7.33
C ALA A 3 -4.79 7.56 8.40
N ARG A 4 -5.24 7.64 9.64
CA ARG A 4 -4.56 7.02 10.76
C ARG A 4 -4.65 5.50 10.70
N ALA A 5 -5.83 4.97 10.35
CA ALA A 5 -6.02 3.53 10.20
C ALA A 5 -5.15 2.98 9.07
N LEU A 6 -5.03 3.71 7.96
CA LEU A 6 -4.18 3.32 6.86
C LEU A 6 -2.70 3.32 7.26
N ASN A 7 -2.25 4.35 7.98
CA ASN A 7 -0.88 4.41 8.47
C ASN A 7 -0.56 3.24 9.39
N ASP A 8 -1.48 2.91 10.31
CA ASP A 8 -1.28 1.79 11.21
C ASP A 8 -1.18 0.47 10.44
N ALA A 9 -2.04 0.28 9.44
CA ALA A 9 -2.01 -0.91 8.60
C ALA A 9 -0.68 -1.01 7.84
N LEU A 10 -0.18 0.11 7.31
CA LEU A 10 1.09 0.13 6.58
C LEU A 10 2.27 -0.21 7.48
N LEU A 11 2.24 0.24 8.74
CA LEU A 11 3.33 -0.03 9.69
C LEU A 11 3.35 -1.50 10.13
N GLU A 12 2.24 -2.21 10.00
CA GLU A 12 2.17 -3.64 10.33
C GLU A 12 2.59 -4.54 9.18
N LEU A 13 2.76 -4.00 7.99
CA LEU A 13 3.17 -4.78 6.83
C LEU A 13 4.63 -5.19 6.94
N GLU A 14 4.92 -6.42 6.53
CA GLU A 14 6.28 -6.95 6.51
C GLU A 14 6.67 -7.34 5.10
N LYS A 15 7.95 -7.39 4.85
CA LYS A 15 8.48 -7.86 3.58
C LYS A 15 8.03 -9.31 3.34
N GLY A 16 7.46 -9.54 2.17
CA GLY A 16 6.97 -10.85 1.79
C GLY A 16 5.48 -11.08 2.04
N ASP A 17 4.81 -10.12 2.68
CA ASP A 17 3.37 -10.22 2.90
C ASP A 17 2.60 -10.06 1.59
N THR A 18 1.60 -10.89 1.40
CA THR A 18 0.68 -10.75 0.26
C THR A 18 -0.49 -9.89 0.70
N VAL A 19 -0.78 -8.87 -0.08
CA VAL A 19 -1.82 -7.89 0.25
C VAL A 19 -2.66 -7.53 -0.95
N ALA A 20 -3.88 -7.09 -0.70
CA ALA A 20 -4.73 -6.46 -1.70
C ALA A 20 -4.66 -4.95 -1.48
N ILE A 21 -4.20 -4.23 -2.47
CA ILE A 21 -4.01 -2.78 -2.40
C ILE A 21 -4.98 -2.08 -3.34
N THR A 22 -5.70 -1.09 -2.81
CA THR A 22 -6.54 -0.20 -3.60
C THR A 22 -5.87 1.16 -3.67
N TYR A 23 -5.64 1.66 -4.87
CA TYR A 23 -4.94 2.92 -5.06
C TYR A 23 -5.50 3.69 -6.26
N PHE A 24 -5.22 4.98 -6.29
CA PHE A 24 -5.69 5.89 -7.34
C PHE A 24 -4.69 5.92 -8.50
N THR A 25 -5.20 5.78 -9.72
CA THR A 25 -4.36 5.68 -10.92
C THR A 25 -4.53 6.83 -11.90
N GLY A 26 -5.29 7.86 -11.55
CA GLY A 26 -5.60 8.94 -12.48
C GLY A 26 -6.90 8.72 -13.24
N ASN A 27 -7.27 7.48 -13.51
CA ASN A 27 -8.54 7.11 -14.15
C ASN A 27 -9.58 6.61 -13.14
N GLY A 28 -9.17 6.49 -11.87
CA GLY A 28 -10.04 5.97 -10.82
C GLY A 28 -9.24 5.06 -9.90
N TYR A 29 -9.93 4.33 -9.05
CA TYR A 29 -9.30 3.42 -8.11
C TYR A 29 -9.11 2.04 -8.74
N THR A 30 -7.96 1.44 -8.46
CA THR A 30 -7.62 0.10 -8.93
C THR A 30 -7.23 -0.73 -7.72
N CYS A 31 -7.73 -1.98 -7.68
CA CYS A 31 -7.34 -2.94 -6.65
C CYS A 31 -6.42 -3.98 -7.27
N THR A 32 -5.30 -4.26 -6.63
CA THR A 32 -4.36 -5.26 -7.10
C THR A 32 -3.86 -6.12 -5.94
N HIS A 33 -3.60 -7.39 -6.22
CA HIS A 33 -2.98 -8.29 -5.26
C HIS A 33 -1.50 -8.37 -5.57
N THR A 34 -0.67 -8.10 -4.58
CA THR A 34 0.77 -8.06 -4.77
C THR A 34 1.49 -8.43 -3.48
N THR A 35 2.78 -8.66 -3.60
CA THR A 35 3.64 -8.98 -2.46
C THR A 35 4.47 -7.77 -2.08
N ILE A 36 4.54 -7.50 -0.79
CA ILE A 36 5.29 -6.36 -0.27
C ILE A 36 6.79 -6.67 -0.36
N VAL A 37 7.52 -5.76 -0.99
CA VAL A 37 8.97 -5.82 -1.07
C VAL A 37 9.58 -4.98 0.06
N GLU A 38 9.02 -3.78 0.25
CA GLU A 38 9.51 -2.87 1.30
C GLU A 38 8.47 -1.80 1.59
N VAL A 39 8.39 -1.39 2.84
CA VAL A 39 7.59 -0.23 3.23
C VAL A 39 8.56 0.89 3.61
N ASP A 40 8.46 2.03 2.94
CA ASP A 40 9.34 3.18 3.17
C ASP A 40 8.55 4.32 3.81
N PRO A 41 8.59 4.45 5.14
CA PRO A 41 7.85 5.50 5.83
C PRO A 41 8.49 6.88 5.66
N ILE A 42 9.77 6.93 5.33
CA ILE A 42 10.51 8.20 5.19
C ILE A 42 10.09 8.92 3.93
N TYR A 43 10.09 8.22 2.81
CA TYR A 43 9.68 8.77 1.54
C TYR A 43 8.20 8.54 1.24
N ARG A 44 7.49 7.88 2.17
CA ARG A 44 6.06 7.59 2.07
C ARG A 44 5.73 6.83 0.78
N ARG A 45 6.45 5.74 0.57
CA ARG A 45 6.26 4.88 -0.59
C ARG A 45 6.15 3.43 -0.15
N LEU A 46 5.34 2.69 -0.89
CA LEU A 46 5.19 1.26 -0.71
C LEU A 46 5.78 0.57 -1.92
N ARG A 47 6.80 -0.25 -1.70
CA ARG A 47 7.42 -1.02 -2.79
C ARG A 47 6.80 -2.40 -2.82
N THR A 48 6.37 -2.80 -4.02
CA THR A 48 5.77 -4.10 -4.26
C THR A 48 6.42 -4.75 -5.46
N GLU A 49 6.12 -6.03 -5.69
CA GLU A 49 6.60 -6.72 -6.88
C GLU A 49 6.13 -6.08 -8.18
N ASP A 50 4.99 -5.38 -8.14
CA ASP A 50 4.42 -4.71 -9.30
C ASP A 50 4.92 -3.28 -9.48
N GLY A 51 5.67 -2.75 -8.52
CA GLY A 51 6.22 -1.41 -8.60
C GLY A 51 6.07 -0.63 -7.30
N ILE A 52 6.23 0.68 -7.39
CA ILE A 52 6.19 1.58 -6.25
C ILE A 52 4.86 2.34 -6.25
N ILE A 53 4.19 2.35 -5.09
CA ILE A 53 2.94 3.07 -4.90
C ILE A 53 3.17 4.11 -3.81
N ARG A 54 2.83 5.37 -4.10
CA ARG A 54 2.98 6.43 -3.13
C ARG A 54 1.86 6.37 -2.10
N PHE A 55 2.17 6.66 -0.84
CA PHE A 55 1.15 6.63 0.22
C PHE A 55 -0.03 7.56 -0.08
N LYS A 56 0.21 8.69 -0.72
CA LYS A 56 -0.85 9.64 -1.06
C LYS A 56 -1.86 9.08 -2.05
N ASP A 57 -1.45 8.09 -2.84
CA ASP A 57 -2.32 7.45 -3.83
C ASP A 57 -3.03 6.23 -3.26
N LEU A 58 -2.60 5.75 -2.09
CA LEU A 58 -3.20 4.61 -1.45
C LEU A 58 -4.58 4.94 -0.90
N TRP A 59 -5.54 4.08 -1.18
CA TRP A 59 -6.87 4.18 -0.61
C TRP A 59 -7.05 3.17 0.52
N ASP A 60 -6.62 1.94 0.29
CA ASP A 60 -6.79 0.87 1.26
C ASP A 60 -5.76 -0.24 1.04
N VAL A 61 -5.42 -0.94 2.11
CA VAL A 61 -4.52 -2.10 2.07
C VAL A 61 -5.12 -3.17 2.97
N VAL A 62 -5.33 -4.35 2.40
CA VAL A 62 -5.89 -5.48 3.15
C VAL A 62 -4.91 -6.64 3.09
N CYS A 63 -4.50 -7.14 4.25
CA CYS A 63 -3.64 -8.31 4.33
C CYS A 63 -4.45 -9.57 4.02
N GLU A 64 -3.87 -10.44 3.23
CA GLU A 64 -4.48 -11.72 2.87
C GLU A 64 -3.90 -12.88 3.64
#